data_5dcf9340452a2353eba19fa406fe8b6c
#
_entry.id   5dcf9340452a2353eba19fa406fe8b6c
#
_cell.length_a   1.000
_cell.length_b   1.000
_cell.length_c   1.000
_cell.angle_alpha   90.00
_cell.angle_beta   90.00
_cell.angle_gamma   90.00
#
_symmetry.space_group_name_H-M   'P 1'
#
loop_
_entity.id
_entity.type
_entity.pdbx_description
1 polymer ?
#
loop_
_entity_poly.entity_id
_entity_poly.type
_entity_poly.pdbx_seq_one_letter_code
_entity_poly.pdbx_strand_id
1 'polypeptide(L)'
;ASEREGIWNIYTAELVRKEDISFPYATLIEEKPLFKNNKVDRRAPVYSPDGKEIAYIEDRDRLMIMNLETGKTRQITDGSQCYSTTGSFGYSWSPDGKWILMSYCARNHYPYDDIGIISTKGGESMINLTESGYTDGAPQWVLGGNAILFTSERYGMRNHASWGTLQDVMIVF
;
A
#
# COMPACT_ATOMS: atom_id res chain seq x y z
N ALA A 1 9.40 -9.06 -0.54
CA ALA A 1 10.35 -8.50 -1.52
C ALA A 1 11.78 -8.67 -1.02
N SER A 2 12.73 -8.70 -1.94
CA SER A 2 14.18 -8.87 -1.65
C SER A 2 15.00 -8.15 -2.70
N GLU A 3 16.18 -7.63 -2.32
CA GLU A 3 17.16 -7.01 -3.22
C GLU A 3 18.36 -7.93 -3.54
N ARG A 4 18.20 -9.25 -3.36
CA ARG A 4 19.29 -10.23 -3.52
C ARG A 4 19.99 -10.23 -4.89
N GLU A 5 19.35 -9.65 -5.91
CA GLU A 5 19.88 -9.50 -7.26
C GLU A 5 20.35 -8.05 -7.54
N GLY A 6 20.57 -7.25 -6.51
CA GLY A 6 21.03 -5.86 -6.62
C GLY A 6 19.95 -4.82 -6.88
N ILE A 7 18.70 -5.25 -7.05
CA ILE A 7 17.49 -4.42 -7.20
C ILE A 7 16.33 -5.09 -6.50
N TRP A 8 15.44 -4.31 -5.92
CA TRP A 8 14.27 -4.86 -5.23
C TRP A 8 13.33 -5.56 -6.21
N ASN A 9 12.98 -6.80 -5.88
CA ASN A 9 12.03 -7.62 -6.62
C ASN A 9 11.10 -8.36 -5.67
N ILE A 10 9.94 -8.77 -6.16
CA ILE A 10 8.96 -9.58 -5.44
C ILE A 10 9.22 -11.03 -5.79
N TYR A 11 9.21 -11.89 -4.77
CA TYR A 11 9.37 -13.33 -4.91
C TYR A 11 8.13 -14.02 -4.38
N THR A 12 7.71 -15.07 -5.05
CA THR A 12 6.78 -16.06 -4.51
C THR A 12 7.56 -17.13 -3.78
N ALA A 13 6.98 -17.69 -2.73
CA ALA A 13 7.52 -18.83 -2.01
C ALA A 13 6.43 -19.90 -1.89
N GLU A 14 6.77 -21.13 -2.16
CA GLU A 14 5.84 -22.27 -2.13
C GLU A 14 6.42 -23.42 -1.33
N LEU A 15 5.56 -24.14 -0.59
CA LEU A 15 5.91 -25.40 0.05
C LEU A 15 6.00 -26.50 -1.01
N VAL A 16 7.16 -27.14 -1.11
CA VAL A 16 7.39 -28.19 -2.12
C VAL A 16 6.85 -29.53 -1.66
N ARG A 17 6.97 -29.83 -0.38
CA ARG A 17 6.53 -31.11 0.20
C ARG A 17 5.11 -31.00 0.73
N LYS A 18 4.27 -31.96 0.38
CA LYS A 18 2.86 -32.00 0.80
C LYS A 18 2.67 -32.24 2.30
N GLU A 19 3.66 -32.88 2.95
CA GLU A 19 3.70 -33.10 4.39
C GLU A 19 4.05 -31.84 5.20
N ASP A 20 4.64 -30.84 4.57
CA ASP A 20 4.94 -29.57 5.21
C ASP A 20 3.66 -28.75 5.36
N ILE A 21 3.20 -28.54 6.58
CA ILE A 21 1.92 -27.87 6.88
C ILE A 21 2.03 -26.34 6.98
N SER A 22 3.24 -25.82 7.13
CA SER A 22 3.47 -24.38 7.25
C SER A 22 4.93 -24.00 6.94
N PHE A 23 5.15 -22.77 6.53
CA PHE A 23 6.49 -22.25 6.23
C PHE A 23 7.52 -22.38 7.37
N PRO A 24 7.17 -22.10 8.65
CA PRO A 24 8.13 -22.23 9.76
C PRO A 24 8.69 -23.63 9.97
N TYR A 25 7.94 -24.66 9.56
CA TYR A 25 8.32 -26.07 9.71
C TYR A 25 8.68 -26.74 8.39
N ALA A 26 8.70 -25.96 7.29
CA ALA A 26 9.00 -26.50 5.99
C ALA A 26 10.47 -26.91 5.88
N THR A 27 10.68 -28.10 5.33
CA THR A 27 12.02 -28.64 5.06
C THR A 27 12.54 -28.27 3.68
N LEU A 28 11.64 -27.86 2.79
CA LEU A 28 12.00 -27.40 1.44
C LEU A 28 10.99 -26.33 0.95
N ILE A 29 11.51 -25.15 0.64
CA ILE A 29 10.76 -24.03 0.08
C ILE A 29 11.33 -23.72 -1.30
N GLU A 30 10.47 -23.60 -2.29
CA GLU A 30 10.83 -23.10 -3.62
C GLU A 30 10.49 -21.61 -3.71
N GLU A 31 11.47 -20.79 -4.08
CA GLU A 31 11.30 -19.37 -4.29
C GLU A 31 11.53 -18.99 -5.75
N LYS A 32 10.62 -18.20 -6.31
CA LYS A 32 10.71 -17.73 -7.70
C LYS A 32 10.51 -16.21 -7.78
N PRO A 33 11.30 -15.49 -8.59
CA PRO A 33 11.02 -14.08 -8.85
C PRO A 33 9.70 -13.93 -9.61
N LEU A 34 8.84 -13.05 -9.12
CA LEU A 34 7.58 -12.74 -9.78
C LEU A 34 7.82 -11.98 -11.09
N PHE A 35 8.82 -11.10 -11.10
CA PHE A 35 9.23 -10.34 -12.27
C PHE A 35 10.58 -10.83 -12.76
N LYS A 36 10.59 -11.48 -13.94
CA LYS A 36 11.81 -11.92 -14.60
C LYS A 36 12.52 -10.72 -15.23
N ASN A 37 13.85 -10.73 -15.22
CA ASN A 37 14.69 -9.64 -15.78
C ASN A 37 14.32 -8.26 -15.21
N ASN A 38 14.08 -8.21 -13.91
CA ASN A 38 13.66 -7.00 -13.21
C ASN A 38 14.72 -5.89 -13.34
N LYS A 39 14.29 -4.69 -13.76
CA LYS A 39 15.14 -3.50 -13.91
C LYS A 39 14.64 -2.30 -13.12
N VAL A 40 13.58 -2.47 -12.36
CA VAL A 40 12.93 -1.43 -11.56
C VAL A 40 12.68 -1.96 -10.16
N ASP A 41 12.78 -1.08 -9.18
CA ASP A 41 12.47 -1.42 -7.78
C ASP A 41 10.98 -1.79 -7.64
N ARG A 42 10.70 -2.96 -7.03
CA ARG A 42 9.34 -3.43 -6.72
C ARG A 42 9.28 -3.93 -5.29
N ARG A 43 8.40 -3.30 -4.50
CA ARG A 43 8.35 -3.48 -3.03
C ARG A 43 6.92 -3.58 -2.52
N ALA A 44 6.81 -3.89 -1.22
CA ALA A 44 5.57 -3.87 -0.46
C ALA A 44 4.40 -4.58 -1.13
N PRO A 45 4.53 -5.87 -1.53
CA PRO A 45 3.45 -6.60 -2.17
C PRO A 45 2.31 -6.89 -1.18
N VAL A 46 1.06 -6.70 -1.63
CA VAL A 46 -0.16 -7.03 -0.88
C VAL A 46 -1.15 -7.71 -1.80
N TYR A 47 -1.61 -8.91 -1.44
CA TYR A 47 -2.64 -9.63 -2.19
C TYR A 47 -3.99 -8.92 -2.11
N SER A 48 -4.75 -9.00 -3.21
CA SER A 48 -6.19 -8.67 -3.19
C SER A 48 -6.95 -9.62 -2.26
N PRO A 49 -8.13 -9.23 -1.73
CA PRO A 49 -8.92 -10.08 -0.83
C PRO A 49 -9.28 -11.44 -1.43
N ASP A 50 -9.45 -11.53 -2.74
CA ASP A 50 -9.74 -12.78 -3.45
C ASP A 50 -8.50 -13.58 -3.87
N GLY A 51 -7.30 -13.04 -3.60
CA GLY A 51 -6.02 -13.67 -3.90
C GLY A 51 -5.63 -13.71 -5.38
N LYS A 52 -6.40 -13.10 -6.29
CA LYS A 52 -6.15 -13.16 -7.74
C LYS A 52 -5.22 -12.09 -8.26
N GLU A 53 -5.08 -11.01 -7.51
CA GLU A 53 -4.23 -9.89 -7.87
C GLU A 53 -3.25 -9.56 -6.75
N ILE A 54 -2.20 -8.85 -7.10
CA ILE A 54 -1.22 -8.32 -6.16
C ILE A 54 -0.97 -6.85 -6.46
N ALA A 55 -1.13 -6.01 -5.45
CA ALA A 55 -0.69 -4.63 -5.52
C ALA A 55 0.77 -4.54 -5.05
N TYR A 56 1.53 -3.61 -5.59
CA TYR A 56 2.92 -3.38 -5.21
C TYR A 56 3.37 -1.97 -5.57
N ILE A 57 4.42 -1.50 -4.93
CA ILE A 57 5.03 -0.20 -5.24
C ILE A 57 6.16 -0.42 -6.24
N GLU A 58 6.12 0.33 -7.35
CA GLU A 58 7.15 0.39 -8.38
C GLU A 58 7.85 1.75 -8.34
N ASP A 59 9.19 1.74 -8.50
CA ASP A 59 10.05 2.93 -8.50
C ASP A 59 9.83 3.87 -7.30
N ARG A 60 9.39 3.31 -6.16
CA ARG A 60 9.20 4.01 -4.88
C ARG A 60 7.94 4.88 -4.75
N ASP A 61 7.25 5.21 -5.83
CA ASP A 61 6.16 6.20 -5.86
C ASP A 61 4.90 5.74 -6.58
N ARG A 62 4.98 4.74 -7.46
CA ARG A 62 3.84 4.27 -8.24
C ARG A 62 3.23 3.01 -7.67
N LEU A 63 1.95 3.06 -7.39
CA LEU A 63 1.18 1.87 -7.04
C LEU A 63 0.73 1.16 -8.32
N MET A 64 1.06 -0.11 -8.40
CA MET A 64 0.74 -0.99 -9.50
C MET A 64 -0.10 -2.16 -9.02
N ILE A 65 -0.92 -2.72 -9.87
CA ILE A 65 -1.62 -3.98 -9.63
C ILE A 65 -1.31 -4.96 -10.78
N MET A 66 -1.01 -6.21 -10.42
CA MET A 66 -0.81 -7.30 -11.37
C MET A 66 -1.85 -8.39 -11.15
N ASN A 67 -2.46 -8.85 -12.21
CA ASN A 67 -3.26 -10.07 -12.22
C ASN A 67 -2.32 -11.28 -12.25
N LEU A 68 -2.43 -12.17 -11.26
CA LEU A 68 -1.50 -13.29 -11.07
C LEU A 68 -1.65 -14.41 -12.09
N GLU A 69 -2.84 -14.58 -12.66
CA GLU A 69 -3.10 -15.59 -13.68
C GLU A 69 -2.55 -15.16 -15.06
N THR A 70 -2.79 -13.90 -15.44
CA THR A 70 -2.44 -13.41 -16.77
C THR A 70 -1.09 -12.70 -16.84
N GLY A 71 -0.52 -12.31 -15.67
CA GLY A 71 0.68 -11.49 -15.57
C GLY A 71 0.50 -10.03 -16.07
N LYS A 72 -0.72 -9.63 -16.43
CA LYS A 72 -1.00 -8.26 -16.88
C LYS A 72 -0.94 -7.28 -15.70
N THR A 73 -0.25 -6.16 -15.92
CA THR A 73 -0.13 -5.08 -14.94
C THR A 73 -0.93 -3.85 -15.35
N ARG A 74 -1.38 -3.08 -14.36
CA ARG A 74 -1.97 -1.76 -14.55
C ARG A 74 -1.48 -0.79 -13.47
N GLN A 75 -1.33 0.45 -13.87
CA GLN A 75 -0.93 1.53 -12.97
C GLN A 75 -2.15 2.09 -12.26
N ILE A 76 -2.02 2.33 -10.96
CA ILE A 76 -3.06 2.89 -10.10
C ILE A 76 -2.76 4.35 -9.76
N THR A 77 -1.52 4.66 -9.35
CA THR A 77 -1.06 6.02 -9.09
C THR A 77 0.09 6.39 -10.03
N ASP A 78 0.24 7.67 -10.32
CA ASP A 78 1.29 8.18 -11.21
C ASP A 78 2.55 8.68 -10.46
N GLY A 79 2.55 8.56 -9.13
CA GLY A 79 3.64 9.02 -8.26
C GLY A 79 3.41 10.41 -7.67
N SER A 80 2.51 11.21 -8.22
CA SER A 80 2.21 12.55 -7.70
C SER A 80 1.55 12.55 -6.32
N GLN A 81 1.00 11.40 -5.91
CA GLN A 81 0.33 11.19 -4.62
C GLN A 81 1.29 10.92 -3.47
N CYS A 82 2.55 10.67 -3.75
CA CYS A 82 3.50 10.22 -2.74
C CYS A 82 4.78 11.04 -2.77
N TYR A 83 5.11 11.64 -1.63
CA TYR A 83 6.44 12.17 -1.42
C TYR A 83 7.25 11.16 -0.62
N SER A 84 7.84 10.19 -1.30
CA SER A 84 8.57 9.12 -0.64
C SER A 84 10.07 9.24 -0.84
N THR A 85 10.77 9.70 0.20
CA THR A 85 12.22 9.57 0.29
C THR A 85 12.65 8.16 0.69
N THR A 86 11.73 7.39 1.30
CA THR A 86 11.99 6.04 1.83
C THR A 86 11.70 4.91 0.84
N GLY A 87 10.96 5.20 -0.22
CA GLY A 87 10.63 4.24 -1.27
C GLY A 87 9.51 3.27 -0.91
N SER A 88 8.68 3.63 0.06
CA SER A 88 7.45 2.90 0.38
C SER A 88 6.44 3.82 1.05
N PHE A 89 5.16 3.54 0.85
CA PHE A 89 4.03 4.15 1.54
C PHE A 89 3.04 3.07 1.92
N GLY A 90 2.23 3.34 2.97
CA GLY A 90 1.21 2.40 3.43
C GLY A 90 -0.03 2.44 2.55
N TYR A 91 -0.54 1.28 2.19
CA TYR A 91 -1.81 1.14 1.48
C TYR A 91 -2.49 -0.18 1.83
N SER A 92 -3.80 -0.25 1.62
CA SER A 92 -4.57 -1.47 1.83
C SER A 92 -5.74 -1.58 0.86
N TRP A 93 -6.09 -2.81 0.50
CA TRP A 93 -7.28 -3.11 -0.28
C TRP A 93 -8.54 -2.94 0.56
N SER A 94 -9.62 -2.45 -0.07
CA SER A 94 -10.95 -2.59 0.52
C SER A 94 -11.35 -4.07 0.60
N PRO A 95 -12.22 -4.47 1.54
CA PRO A 95 -12.65 -5.86 1.67
C PRO A 95 -13.30 -6.44 0.40
N ASP A 96 -13.92 -5.60 -0.43
CA ASP A 96 -14.53 -6.00 -1.71
C ASP A 96 -13.56 -5.96 -2.91
N GLY A 97 -12.29 -5.56 -2.67
CA GLY A 97 -11.24 -5.49 -3.70
C GLY A 97 -11.38 -4.37 -4.71
N LYS A 98 -12.33 -3.44 -4.56
CA LYS A 98 -12.58 -2.40 -5.56
C LYS A 98 -11.79 -1.12 -5.36
N TRP A 99 -11.27 -0.91 -4.14
CA TRP A 99 -10.58 0.31 -3.74
C TRP A 99 -9.25 0.02 -3.07
N ILE A 100 -8.32 0.94 -3.22
CA ILE A 100 -7.12 1.04 -2.39
C ILE A 100 -7.28 2.26 -1.49
N LEU A 101 -7.01 2.07 -0.21
CA LEU A 101 -6.97 3.09 0.84
C LEU A 101 -5.51 3.41 1.17
N MET A 102 -5.18 4.69 1.30
CA MET A 102 -3.84 5.14 1.67
C MET A 102 -3.84 6.53 2.30
N SER A 103 -2.80 6.84 3.06
CA SER A 103 -2.41 8.23 3.31
C SER A 103 -1.62 8.72 2.12
N TYR A 104 -1.87 9.95 1.68
CA TYR A 104 -1.19 10.50 0.53
C TYR A 104 -0.98 12.02 0.65
N CYS A 105 0.06 12.52 0.02
CA CYS A 105 0.36 13.94 -0.01
C CYS A 105 -0.56 14.62 -1.03
N ALA A 106 -1.69 15.16 -0.57
CA ALA A 106 -2.61 15.89 -1.42
C ALA A 106 -2.06 17.29 -1.77
N ARG A 107 -2.30 17.73 -2.99
CA ARG A 107 -2.00 19.12 -3.43
C ARG A 107 -0.55 19.57 -3.23
N ASN A 108 0.41 18.63 -3.21
CA ASN A 108 1.83 18.92 -2.91
C ASN A 108 2.06 19.59 -1.53
N HIS A 109 1.21 19.33 -0.58
CA HIS A 109 1.26 19.91 0.78
C HIS A 109 2.17 19.13 1.74
N TYR A 110 3.30 18.63 1.27
CA TYR A 110 4.26 18.00 2.17
C TYR A 110 4.60 18.94 3.35
N PRO A 111 4.63 18.48 4.62
CA PRO A 111 4.51 17.07 5.08
C PRO A 111 3.10 16.63 5.53
N TYR A 112 2.07 17.30 5.09
CA TYR A 112 0.70 17.02 5.53
C TYR A 112 0.03 16.04 4.58
N ASP A 113 -0.32 14.87 5.11
CA ASP A 113 -1.02 13.84 4.35
C ASP A 113 -2.52 13.87 4.64
N ASP A 114 -3.31 13.63 3.61
CA ASP A 114 -4.73 13.35 3.68
C ASP A 114 -5.00 11.84 3.52
N ILE A 115 -6.19 11.39 3.91
CA ILE A 115 -6.66 10.04 3.63
C ILE A 115 -7.40 10.02 2.30
N GLY A 116 -7.04 9.09 1.44
CA GLY A 116 -7.68 8.94 0.15
C GLY A 116 -7.95 7.50 -0.24
N ILE A 117 -8.91 7.36 -1.15
CA ILE A 117 -9.20 6.08 -1.83
C ILE A 117 -9.06 6.25 -3.34
N ILE A 118 -8.60 5.19 -4.00
CA ILE A 118 -8.49 5.16 -5.45
C ILE A 118 -9.02 3.82 -5.98
N SER A 119 -9.69 3.86 -7.13
CA SER A 119 -10.22 2.67 -7.77
C SER A 119 -9.13 1.70 -8.21
N THR A 120 -9.34 0.41 -7.97
CA THR A 120 -8.42 -0.65 -8.42
C THR A 120 -8.44 -0.89 -9.93
N LYS A 121 -9.36 -0.26 -10.67
CA LYS A 121 -9.43 -0.37 -12.15
C LYS A 121 -8.28 0.33 -12.85
N GLY A 122 -7.71 1.36 -12.23
CA GLY A 122 -6.72 2.25 -12.84
C GLY A 122 -7.34 3.32 -13.73
N GLY A 123 -6.57 4.39 -13.98
CA GLY A 123 -7.01 5.51 -14.82
C GLY A 123 -8.01 6.47 -14.16
N GLU A 124 -8.30 6.29 -12.89
CA GLU A 124 -9.18 7.17 -12.11
C GLU A 124 -8.36 8.04 -11.14
N SER A 125 -8.90 9.19 -10.76
CA SER A 125 -8.25 10.09 -9.82
C SER A 125 -8.47 9.63 -8.37
N MET A 126 -7.54 10.00 -7.50
CA MET A 126 -7.68 9.85 -6.04
C MET A 126 -8.87 10.65 -5.54
N ILE A 127 -9.71 10.01 -4.72
CA ILE A 127 -10.78 10.67 -3.96
C ILE A 127 -10.21 11.01 -2.59
N ASN A 128 -10.11 12.31 -2.29
CA ASN A 128 -9.69 12.79 -0.97
C ASN A 128 -10.88 12.72 -0.01
N LEU A 129 -10.70 12.05 1.12
CA LEU A 129 -11.76 11.85 2.12
C LEU A 129 -11.71 12.85 3.28
N THR A 130 -10.56 13.44 3.53
CA THR A 130 -10.37 14.28 4.73
C THR A 130 -10.19 15.76 4.40
N GLU A 131 -9.60 16.08 3.25
CA GLU A 131 -9.34 17.45 2.77
C GLU A 131 -8.83 18.38 3.88
N SER A 132 -7.94 17.86 4.71
CA SER A 132 -7.51 18.54 5.91
C SER A 132 -6.23 19.34 5.69
N GLY A 133 -5.98 20.32 6.52
CA GLY A 133 -4.69 21.04 6.60
C GLY A 133 -3.78 20.47 7.68
N TYR A 134 -4.01 19.23 8.10
CA TYR A 134 -3.31 18.52 9.17
C TYR A 134 -2.80 17.20 8.64
N THR A 135 -1.91 16.53 9.37
CA THR A 135 -1.49 15.19 9.03
C THR A 135 -2.57 14.20 9.45
N ASP A 136 -3.11 13.50 8.47
CA ASP A 136 -4.02 12.38 8.67
C ASP A 136 -3.29 11.09 8.26
N GLY A 137 -3.32 10.06 9.12
CA GLY A 137 -2.48 8.88 8.91
C GLY A 137 -3.07 7.56 9.38
N ALA A 138 -2.33 6.48 9.13
CA ALA A 138 -2.66 5.12 9.54
C ALA A 138 -4.10 4.69 9.24
N PRO A 139 -4.63 4.90 8.01
CA PRO A 139 -6.00 4.58 7.69
C PRO A 139 -6.23 3.06 7.68
N GLN A 140 -7.39 2.64 8.18
CA GLN A 140 -7.83 1.25 8.23
C GLN A 140 -9.29 1.11 7.84
N TRP A 141 -9.59 0.11 7.02
CA TRP A 141 -10.96 -0.29 6.75
C TRP A 141 -11.59 -0.91 8.00
N VAL A 142 -12.76 -0.45 8.37
CA VAL A 142 -13.54 -0.98 9.50
C VAL A 142 -15.00 -1.23 9.10
N LEU A 143 -15.77 -1.89 9.97
CA LEU A 143 -17.18 -2.20 9.74
C LEU A 143 -17.43 -2.90 8.38
N GLY A 144 -16.53 -3.86 8.03
CA GLY A 144 -16.68 -4.61 6.78
C GLY A 144 -16.46 -3.78 5.51
N GLY A 145 -15.75 -2.64 5.61
CA GLY A 145 -15.50 -1.73 4.48
C GLY A 145 -16.46 -0.55 4.39
N ASN A 146 -17.38 -0.41 5.36
CA ASN A 146 -18.36 0.69 5.36
C ASN A 146 -17.85 1.95 6.05
N ALA A 147 -16.67 1.89 6.69
CA ALA A 147 -16.06 3.04 7.32
C ALA A 147 -14.53 2.92 7.30
N ILE A 148 -13.87 4.04 7.51
CA ILE A 148 -12.41 4.15 7.60
C ILE A 148 -12.07 4.81 8.92
N LEU A 149 -11.25 4.12 9.72
CA LEU A 149 -10.65 4.63 10.94
C LEU A 149 -9.27 5.21 10.59
N PHE A 150 -8.91 6.35 11.13
CA PHE A 150 -7.60 6.98 10.89
C PHE A 150 -7.17 7.84 12.07
N THR A 151 -5.90 8.22 12.14
CA THR A 151 -5.39 9.18 13.11
C THR A 151 -5.28 10.56 12.48
N SER A 152 -5.52 11.62 13.26
CA SER A 152 -5.45 13.00 12.81
C SER A 152 -4.81 13.89 13.87
N GLU A 153 -4.01 14.85 13.44
CA GLU A 153 -3.44 15.91 14.30
C GLU A 153 -4.38 17.12 14.45
N ARG A 154 -5.62 17.01 13.97
CA ARG A 154 -6.58 18.12 13.85
C ARG A 154 -6.91 18.75 15.18
N TYR A 155 -7.11 17.96 16.23
CA TYR A 155 -7.51 18.42 17.57
C TYR A 155 -6.42 18.21 18.62
N GLY A 156 -5.32 17.57 18.27
CA GLY A 156 -4.23 17.29 19.17
C GLY A 156 -3.45 18.55 19.58
N MET A 157 -2.86 18.50 20.78
CA MET A 157 -1.95 19.56 21.22
C MET A 157 -0.71 19.55 20.33
N ARG A 158 -0.44 20.67 19.66
CA ARG A 158 0.73 20.81 18.80
C ARG A 158 1.97 21.14 19.63
N ASN A 159 2.99 20.34 19.49
CA ASN A 159 4.30 20.65 19.99
C ASN A 159 5.01 21.66 19.07
N HIS A 160 6.03 22.30 19.61
CA HIS A 160 6.86 23.24 18.90
C HIS A 160 7.46 22.60 17.65
N ALA A 161 7.38 23.27 16.50
CA ALA A 161 7.96 22.87 15.24
C ALA A 161 7.35 21.64 14.53
N SER A 162 6.06 21.39 14.68
CA SER A 162 5.29 20.39 13.91
C SER A 162 5.73 18.92 14.01
N TRP A 163 6.58 18.57 14.94
CA TRP A 163 6.98 17.19 15.20
C TRP A 163 6.44 16.74 16.55
N GLY A 164 5.67 15.63 16.56
CA GLY A 164 5.21 15.01 17.79
C GLY A 164 3.94 15.62 18.37
N THR A 165 2.96 15.91 17.57
CA THR A 165 1.60 16.25 18.00
C THR A 165 0.89 15.05 18.61
N LEU A 166 -0.03 15.32 19.55
CA LEU A 166 -1.01 14.33 19.96
C LEU A 166 -1.97 14.07 18.81
N GLN A 167 -2.27 12.80 18.55
CA GLN A 167 -3.18 12.38 17.50
C GLN A 167 -4.48 11.88 18.10
N ASP A 168 -5.59 12.28 17.50
CA ASP A 168 -6.91 11.75 17.78
C ASP A 168 -7.26 10.63 16.80
N VAL A 169 -8.11 9.71 17.23
CA VAL A 169 -8.67 8.67 16.36
C VAL A 169 -9.99 9.18 15.81
N MET A 170 -10.11 9.15 14.50
CA MET A 170 -11.27 9.64 13.75
C MET A 170 -11.85 8.54 12.87
N ILE A 171 -13.12 8.69 12.52
CA ILE A 171 -13.82 7.77 11.62
C ILE A 171 -14.60 8.56 10.57
N VAL A 172 -14.59 8.06 9.36
CA VAL A 172 -15.42 8.53 8.24
C VAL A 172 -16.23 7.35 7.67
N PHE A 173 -17.51 7.62 7.33
CA PHE A 173 -18.46 6.65 6.80
C PHE A 173 -18.70 6.85 5.31
#